data_7c4ba1feec824e7d8ed79f2b1f3c2f26
#
_entry.id   7c4ba1feec824e7d8ed79f2b1f3c2f26
#
_cell.length_a   1.000
_cell.length_b   1.000
_cell.length_c   1.000
_cell.angle_alpha   90.00
_cell.angle_beta   90.00
_cell.angle_gamma   90.00
#
_symmetry.space_group_name_H-M   'P 1'
#
loop_
_entity.id
_entity.type
_entity.pdbx_description
1 polymer ?
#
loop_
_entity_poly.entity_id
_entity_poly.type
_entity_poly.pdbx_seq_one_letter_code
_entity_poly.pdbx_strand_id
1 'polypeptide(L)'
;MNFRNLTTLVTLLMISFSTTTAYADERAQKAVETRQGLLKVVGHYFGPIVGMAKGQVPFDADLVSANANKIAQLSPMIPDVFAFDTRSSGVASDGLDSIWEDMADFASKATTAKERALALAAAASEGQGAFLKAVGGMGSACKGCHEEYRKK
;
A
#
# COMPACT_ATOMS: atom_id res chain seq x y z
N MET A 1 56.05 -10.31 12.42
CA MET A 1 54.82 -9.82 11.80
C MET A 1 54.79 -8.31 11.97
N ASN A 2 54.96 -7.54 10.87
CA ASN A 2 55.21 -6.11 10.95
C ASN A 2 53.89 -5.36 11.29
N PHE A 3 53.96 -4.47 12.33
CA PHE A 3 52.80 -3.65 12.77
C PHE A 3 52.10 -2.87 11.63
N ARG A 4 52.81 -2.51 10.59
CA ARG A 4 52.31 -1.86 9.38
C ARG A 4 51.27 -2.71 8.61
N ASN A 5 51.46 -4.05 8.54
CA ASN A 5 50.57 -4.95 7.85
C ASN A 5 49.26 -5.20 8.63
N LEU A 6 49.33 -5.11 9.95
CA LEU A 6 48.17 -5.28 10.82
C LEU A 6 47.24 -4.07 10.71
N THR A 7 47.79 -2.85 10.65
CA THR A 7 47.01 -1.62 10.50
C THR A 7 46.27 -1.56 9.14
N THR A 8 46.94 -2.00 8.07
CA THR A 8 46.34 -2.05 6.72
C THR A 8 45.19 -3.08 6.63
N LEU A 9 45.35 -4.24 7.32
CA LEU A 9 44.31 -5.28 7.32
C LEU A 9 43.07 -4.84 8.11
N VAL A 10 43.25 -4.13 9.24
CA VAL A 10 42.14 -3.61 10.03
C VAL A 10 41.39 -2.51 9.30
N THR A 11 42.06 -1.64 8.54
CA THR A 11 41.45 -0.57 7.78
C THR A 11 40.62 -1.13 6.59
N LEU A 12 41.08 -2.19 5.94
CA LEU A 12 40.34 -2.84 4.84
C LEU A 12 39.07 -3.55 5.34
N LEU A 13 39.11 -4.11 6.56
CA LEU A 13 37.94 -4.80 7.16
C LEU A 13 36.84 -3.80 7.58
N MET A 14 37.22 -2.58 7.99
CA MET A 14 36.25 -1.52 8.39
C MET A 14 35.48 -0.93 7.20
N ILE A 15 36.05 -0.88 6.00
CA ILE A 15 35.41 -0.34 4.80
C ILE A 15 34.29 -1.26 4.30
N SER A 16 34.43 -2.58 4.49
CA SER A 16 33.45 -3.59 4.05
C SER A 16 32.16 -3.59 4.85
N PHE A 17 32.14 -3.08 6.08
CA PHE A 17 30.97 -3.09 6.95
C PHE A 17 30.02 -1.91 6.68
N SER A 18 30.54 -0.79 6.17
CA SER A 18 29.75 0.43 5.94
C SER A 18 28.90 0.37 4.67
N THR A 19 29.24 -0.46 3.70
CA THR A 19 28.52 -0.54 2.41
C THR A 19 27.25 -1.39 2.50
N THR A 20 27.21 -2.38 3.38
CA THR A 20 26.03 -3.28 3.50
C THR A 20 24.85 -2.62 4.19
N THR A 21 25.07 -1.75 5.18
CA THR A 21 23.99 -1.01 5.85
C THR A 21 23.36 0.03 4.94
N ALA A 22 24.16 0.79 4.19
CA ALA A 22 23.65 1.79 3.24
C ALA A 22 22.77 1.15 2.14
N TYR A 23 23.12 -0.04 1.66
CA TYR A 23 22.34 -0.77 0.65
C TYR A 23 21.01 -1.29 1.20
N ALA A 24 20.99 -1.76 2.46
CA ALA A 24 19.78 -2.23 3.13
C ALA A 24 18.79 -1.09 3.35
N ASP A 25 19.26 0.08 3.78
CA ASP A 25 18.45 1.26 4.02
C ASP A 25 17.86 1.81 2.70
N GLU A 26 18.63 1.84 1.61
CA GLU A 26 18.15 2.27 0.30
C GLU A 26 17.05 1.34 -0.24
N ARG A 27 17.21 0.03 -0.09
CA ARG A 27 16.20 -0.96 -0.49
C ARG A 27 14.91 -0.79 0.31
N ALA A 28 15.02 -0.59 1.62
CA ALA A 28 13.87 -0.37 2.48
C ALA A 28 13.14 0.93 2.14
N GLN A 29 13.89 2.01 1.87
CA GLN A 29 13.33 3.28 1.43
C GLN A 29 12.53 3.13 0.14
N LYS A 30 13.09 2.47 -0.89
CA LYS A 30 12.40 2.20 -2.15
C LYS A 30 11.13 1.36 -1.96
N ALA A 31 11.17 0.37 -1.04
CA ALA A 31 10.00 -0.44 -0.74
C ALA A 31 8.89 0.40 -0.10
N VAL A 32 9.20 1.27 0.85
CA VAL A 32 8.23 2.19 1.47
C VAL A 32 7.65 3.16 0.45
N GLU A 33 8.48 3.75 -0.40
CA GLU A 33 8.03 4.66 -1.48
C GLU A 33 7.11 3.94 -2.48
N THR A 34 7.42 2.70 -2.85
CA THR A 34 6.58 1.90 -3.75
C THR A 34 5.20 1.63 -3.14
N ARG A 35 5.13 1.26 -1.85
CA ARG A 35 3.87 1.08 -1.11
C ARG A 35 3.03 2.35 -1.09
N GLN A 36 3.66 3.45 -0.72
CA GLN A 36 3.01 4.78 -0.68
C GLN A 36 2.52 5.20 -2.07
N GLY A 37 3.32 4.94 -3.11
CA GLY A 37 2.96 5.21 -4.49
C GLY A 37 1.71 4.44 -4.92
N LEU A 38 1.68 3.12 -4.72
CA LEU A 38 0.53 2.27 -5.04
C LEU A 38 -0.74 2.74 -4.30
N LEU A 39 -0.65 2.97 -2.99
CA LEU A 39 -1.80 3.38 -2.19
C LEU A 39 -2.29 4.80 -2.53
N LYS A 40 -1.39 5.71 -2.91
CA LYS A 40 -1.76 7.03 -3.45
C LYS A 40 -2.53 6.91 -4.76
N VAL A 41 -2.14 5.99 -5.64
CA VAL A 41 -2.85 5.76 -6.91
C VAL A 41 -4.24 5.17 -6.64
N VAL A 42 -4.39 4.23 -5.71
CA VAL A 42 -5.72 3.74 -5.27
C VAL A 42 -6.58 4.89 -4.77
N GLY A 43 -6.03 5.75 -3.91
CA GLY A 43 -6.71 6.95 -3.38
C GLY A 43 -7.10 7.95 -4.49
N HIS A 44 -6.23 8.12 -5.50
CA HIS A 44 -6.49 8.98 -6.66
C HIS A 44 -7.76 8.54 -7.42
N TYR A 45 -7.94 7.24 -7.65
CA TYR A 45 -9.13 6.72 -8.33
C TYR A 45 -10.38 6.71 -7.43
N PHE A 46 -10.22 6.52 -6.12
CA PHE A 46 -11.36 6.51 -5.20
C PHE A 46 -11.88 7.92 -4.86
N GLY A 47 -11.01 8.93 -4.86
CA GLY A 47 -11.36 10.32 -4.50
C GLY A 47 -12.54 10.89 -5.28
N PRO A 48 -12.55 10.88 -6.62
CA PRO A 48 -13.70 11.34 -7.43
C PRO A 48 -15.00 10.58 -7.12
N ILE A 49 -14.94 9.28 -6.88
CA ILE A 49 -16.10 8.44 -6.51
C ILE A 49 -16.70 8.93 -5.19
N VAL A 50 -15.85 9.20 -4.20
CA VAL A 50 -16.29 9.77 -2.90
C VAL A 50 -16.85 11.18 -3.08
N GLY A 51 -16.27 11.99 -3.96
CA GLY A 51 -16.80 13.33 -4.31
C GLY A 51 -18.22 13.27 -4.86
N MET A 52 -18.49 12.31 -5.76
CA MET A 52 -19.83 12.04 -6.29
C MET A 52 -20.80 11.56 -5.20
N ALA A 53 -20.36 10.63 -4.34
CA ALA A 53 -21.19 10.12 -3.25
C ALA A 53 -21.57 11.20 -2.23
N LYS A 54 -20.72 12.22 -2.06
CA LYS A 54 -20.97 13.39 -1.21
C LYS A 54 -21.76 14.50 -1.91
N GLY A 55 -22.10 14.34 -3.19
CA GLY A 55 -22.77 15.37 -3.98
C GLY A 55 -21.90 16.61 -4.28
N GLN A 56 -20.57 16.49 -4.17
CA GLN A 56 -19.62 17.58 -4.46
C GLN A 56 -19.40 17.77 -5.96
N VAL A 57 -19.62 16.73 -6.74
CA VAL A 57 -19.59 16.71 -8.20
C VAL A 57 -20.74 15.85 -8.72
N PRO A 58 -21.23 16.10 -9.96
CA PRO A 58 -22.28 15.29 -10.57
C PRO A 58 -21.91 13.81 -10.65
N PHE A 59 -22.89 12.95 -10.51
CA PHE A 59 -22.73 11.50 -10.68
C PHE A 59 -22.43 11.17 -12.16
N ASP A 60 -21.38 10.40 -12.37
CA ASP A 60 -20.95 9.88 -13.69
C ASP A 60 -20.69 8.38 -13.56
N ALA A 61 -21.59 7.57 -14.09
CA ALA A 61 -21.54 6.11 -13.99
C ALA A 61 -20.33 5.52 -14.71
N ASP A 62 -19.93 6.07 -15.85
CA ASP A 62 -18.80 5.59 -16.63
C ASP A 62 -17.48 5.85 -15.89
N LEU A 63 -17.32 7.03 -15.30
CA LEU A 63 -16.16 7.37 -14.49
C LEU A 63 -16.08 6.49 -13.23
N VAL A 64 -17.21 6.26 -12.54
CA VAL A 64 -17.26 5.36 -11.38
C VAL A 64 -16.82 3.96 -11.78
N SER A 65 -17.41 3.38 -12.84
CA SER A 65 -17.08 2.05 -13.32
C SER A 65 -15.60 1.94 -13.71
N ALA A 66 -15.09 2.89 -14.49
CA ALA A 66 -13.70 2.91 -14.93
C ALA A 66 -12.71 2.98 -13.74
N ASN A 67 -12.96 3.88 -12.79
CA ASN A 67 -12.09 4.06 -11.64
C ASN A 67 -12.16 2.88 -10.67
N ALA A 68 -13.35 2.34 -10.39
CA ALA A 68 -13.53 1.17 -9.55
C ALA A 68 -12.83 -0.07 -10.13
N ASN A 69 -12.88 -0.29 -11.45
CA ASN A 69 -12.13 -1.36 -12.10
C ASN A 69 -10.61 -1.20 -11.95
N LYS A 70 -10.08 0.02 -12.01
CA LYS A 70 -8.65 0.28 -11.76
C LYS A 70 -8.28 -0.04 -10.31
N ILE A 71 -9.11 0.33 -9.34
CA ILE A 71 -8.91 -0.04 -7.93
C ILE A 71 -8.90 -1.57 -7.78
N ALA A 72 -9.82 -2.28 -8.44
CA ALA A 72 -9.87 -3.74 -8.41
C ALA A 72 -8.60 -4.39 -8.99
N GLN A 73 -7.97 -3.78 -10.00
CA GLN A 73 -6.70 -4.25 -10.57
C GLN A 73 -5.50 -3.95 -9.66
N LEU A 74 -5.51 -2.83 -8.94
CA LEU A 74 -4.42 -2.42 -8.06
C LEU A 74 -4.44 -3.15 -6.71
N SER A 75 -5.61 -3.49 -6.18
CA SER A 75 -5.76 -4.08 -4.86
C SER A 75 -4.95 -5.37 -4.64
N PRO A 76 -4.89 -6.33 -5.60
CA PRO A 76 -4.07 -7.54 -5.45
C PRO A 76 -2.56 -7.27 -5.37
N MET A 77 -2.09 -6.11 -5.83
CA MET A 77 -0.67 -5.73 -5.77
C MET A 77 -0.27 -5.27 -4.36
N ILE A 78 -1.24 -5.00 -3.49
CA ILE A 78 -0.95 -4.49 -2.14
C ILE A 78 -0.06 -5.48 -1.36
N PRO A 79 -0.41 -6.76 -1.18
CA PRO A 79 0.46 -7.69 -0.45
C PRO A 79 1.83 -7.86 -1.13
N ASP A 80 1.92 -7.78 -2.45
CA ASP A 80 3.19 -7.94 -3.18
C ASP A 80 4.19 -6.84 -2.80
N VAL A 81 3.76 -5.57 -2.77
CA VAL A 81 4.64 -4.45 -2.40
C VAL A 81 4.97 -4.43 -0.90
N PHE A 82 4.28 -5.20 -0.06
CA PHE A 82 4.59 -5.41 1.34
C PHE A 82 5.37 -6.70 1.63
N ALA A 83 5.65 -7.54 0.62
CA ALA A 83 6.38 -8.81 0.79
C ALA A 83 7.78 -8.62 1.40
N PHE A 84 8.46 -7.51 1.12
CA PHE A 84 9.73 -7.19 1.77
C PHE A 84 9.50 -6.55 3.14
N ASP A 85 9.87 -7.23 4.22
CA ASP A 85 9.75 -6.71 5.60
C ASP A 85 10.75 -5.57 5.85
N THR A 86 10.25 -4.41 6.26
CA THR A 86 11.07 -3.22 6.53
C THR A 86 11.11 -2.83 8.01
N ARG A 87 10.60 -3.67 8.93
CA ARG A 87 10.53 -3.35 10.37
C ARG A 87 11.88 -3.05 10.99
N SER A 88 12.92 -3.76 10.57
CA SER A 88 14.28 -3.59 11.10
C SER A 88 15.12 -2.51 10.43
N SER A 89 14.58 -1.80 9.42
CA SER A 89 15.37 -0.87 8.60
C SER A 89 15.50 0.53 9.19
N GLY A 90 14.68 0.90 10.18
CA GLY A 90 14.63 2.28 10.68
C GLY A 90 13.93 3.28 9.76
N VAL A 91 13.52 2.89 8.55
CA VAL A 91 12.79 3.76 7.60
C VAL A 91 11.38 4.01 8.11
N ALA A 92 11.00 5.29 8.18
CA ALA A 92 9.69 5.69 8.66
C ALA A 92 8.57 5.17 7.74
N SER A 93 7.56 4.53 8.32
CA SER A 93 6.40 4.00 7.63
C SER A 93 5.15 4.12 8.51
N ASP A 94 3.99 4.33 7.87
CA ASP A 94 2.69 4.29 8.54
C ASP A 94 2.15 2.85 8.66
N GLY A 95 2.77 1.86 8.01
CA GLY A 95 2.41 0.45 8.17
C GLY A 95 2.78 -0.04 9.57
N LEU A 96 1.86 -0.77 10.22
CA LEU A 96 2.09 -1.43 11.50
C LEU A 96 2.82 -2.76 11.32
N ASP A 97 3.49 -3.21 12.36
CA ASP A 97 4.21 -4.49 12.39
C ASP A 97 3.28 -5.69 12.17
N SER A 98 2.02 -5.57 12.57
CA SER A 98 0.96 -6.55 12.36
C SER A 98 0.80 -7.00 10.90
N ILE A 99 1.19 -6.19 9.91
CA ILE A 99 1.20 -6.56 8.49
C ILE A 99 2.03 -7.84 8.28
N TRP A 100 3.22 -7.90 8.86
CA TRP A 100 4.16 -9.01 8.69
C TRP A 100 3.97 -10.13 9.72
N GLU A 101 3.18 -9.87 10.77
CA GLU A 101 2.77 -10.88 11.75
C GLU A 101 1.62 -11.73 11.22
N ASP A 102 0.72 -11.14 10.41
CA ASP A 102 -0.38 -11.85 9.73
C ASP A 102 -0.56 -11.38 8.28
N MET A 103 0.41 -11.75 7.43
CA MET A 103 0.36 -11.47 6.00
C MET A 103 -0.81 -12.13 5.29
N ALA A 104 -1.34 -13.24 5.84
CA ALA A 104 -2.48 -13.94 5.26
C ALA A 104 -3.77 -13.13 5.43
N ASP A 105 -4.03 -12.59 6.62
CA ASP A 105 -5.18 -11.69 6.83
C ASP A 105 -5.00 -10.36 6.08
N PHE A 106 -3.79 -9.78 6.09
CA PHE A 106 -3.51 -8.59 5.31
C PHE A 106 -3.82 -8.76 3.81
N ALA A 107 -3.44 -9.90 3.21
CA ALA A 107 -3.77 -10.24 1.82
C ALA A 107 -5.28 -10.47 1.62
N SER A 108 -5.97 -11.05 2.62
CA SER A 108 -7.43 -11.21 2.61
C SER A 108 -8.16 -9.86 2.60
N LYS A 109 -7.67 -8.86 3.36
CA LYS A 109 -8.20 -7.48 3.33
C LYS A 109 -8.03 -6.84 1.92
N ALA A 110 -6.89 -7.06 1.27
CA ALA A 110 -6.67 -6.60 -0.10
C ALA A 110 -7.62 -7.27 -1.11
N THR A 111 -7.89 -8.58 -0.93
CA THR A 111 -8.87 -9.33 -1.73
C THR A 111 -10.28 -8.77 -1.52
N THR A 112 -10.66 -8.51 -0.28
CA THR A 112 -11.95 -7.86 0.03
C THR A 112 -12.07 -6.49 -0.64
N ALA A 113 -11.01 -5.68 -0.63
CA ALA A 113 -11.00 -4.39 -1.33
C ALA A 113 -11.23 -4.55 -2.85
N LYS A 114 -10.58 -5.55 -3.48
CA LYS A 114 -10.83 -5.90 -4.89
C LYS A 114 -12.29 -6.24 -5.15
N GLU A 115 -12.88 -7.11 -4.33
CA GLU A 115 -14.27 -7.54 -4.50
C GLU A 115 -15.26 -6.38 -4.35
N ARG A 116 -15.03 -5.49 -3.37
CA ARG A 116 -15.84 -4.30 -3.17
C ARG A 116 -15.68 -3.29 -4.31
N ALA A 117 -14.50 -3.18 -4.88
CA ALA A 117 -14.28 -2.34 -6.07
C ALA A 117 -15.01 -2.89 -7.30
N LEU A 118 -15.00 -4.21 -7.53
CA LEU A 118 -15.77 -4.83 -8.61
C LEU A 118 -17.29 -4.65 -8.42
N ALA A 119 -17.78 -4.83 -7.18
CA ALA A 119 -19.18 -4.57 -6.86
C ALA A 119 -19.57 -3.10 -7.08
N LEU A 120 -18.67 -2.17 -6.78
CA LEU A 120 -18.86 -0.73 -7.02
C LEU A 120 -18.90 -0.43 -8.53
N ALA A 121 -18.03 -1.05 -9.32
CA ALA A 121 -18.05 -0.91 -10.78
C ALA A 121 -19.36 -1.40 -11.39
N ALA A 122 -19.90 -2.53 -10.94
CA ALA A 122 -21.18 -3.07 -11.39
C ALA A 122 -22.35 -2.16 -10.98
N ALA A 123 -22.38 -1.70 -9.73
CA ALA A 123 -23.44 -0.86 -9.19
C ALA A 123 -23.54 0.52 -9.88
N ALA A 124 -22.51 0.96 -10.59
CA ALA A 124 -22.51 2.24 -11.29
C ALA A 124 -23.64 2.36 -12.34
N SER A 125 -23.96 1.26 -13.04
CA SER A 125 -25.03 1.22 -14.05
C SER A 125 -26.43 0.96 -13.45
N GLU A 126 -26.53 0.62 -12.15
CA GLU A 126 -27.80 0.30 -11.48
C GLU A 126 -28.47 1.53 -10.86
N GLY A 127 -27.86 2.71 -11.01
CA GLY A 127 -28.38 3.98 -10.52
C GLY A 127 -27.80 4.42 -9.17
N GLN A 128 -28.15 5.65 -8.80
CA GLN A 128 -27.54 6.35 -7.67
C GLN A 128 -27.70 5.62 -6.32
N GLY A 129 -28.82 4.95 -6.09
CA GLY A 129 -29.04 4.23 -4.82
C GLY A 129 -28.09 3.04 -4.65
N ALA A 130 -27.92 2.22 -5.70
CA ALA A 130 -26.98 1.10 -5.73
C ALA A 130 -25.54 1.59 -5.60
N PHE A 131 -25.18 2.65 -6.31
CA PHE A 131 -23.89 3.33 -6.22
C PHE A 131 -23.55 3.75 -4.79
N LEU A 132 -24.44 4.48 -4.10
CA LEU A 132 -24.18 4.95 -2.74
C LEU A 132 -23.96 3.79 -1.75
N LYS A 133 -24.74 2.73 -1.86
CA LYS A 133 -24.56 1.51 -1.04
C LYS A 133 -23.22 0.86 -1.32
N ALA A 134 -22.81 0.75 -2.60
CA ALA A 134 -21.53 0.14 -2.97
C ALA A 134 -20.33 0.98 -2.53
N VAL A 135 -20.41 2.32 -2.60
CA VAL A 135 -19.38 3.23 -2.04
C VAL A 135 -19.22 3.01 -0.54
N GLY A 136 -20.33 2.86 0.21
CA GLY A 136 -20.30 2.53 1.64
C GLY A 136 -19.56 1.21 1.91
N GLY A 137 -19.83 0.18 1.11
CA GLY A 137 -19.15 -1.12 1.19
C GLY A 137 -17.64 -1.03 0.92
N MET A 138 -17.25 -0.27 -0.11
CA MET A 138 -15.83 -0.03 -0.41
C MET A 138 -15.14 0.76 0.70
N GLY A 139 -15.79 1.82 1.21
CA GLY A 139 -15.27 2.61 2.33
C GLY A 139 -15.04 1.77 3.59
N SER A 140 -15.96 0.83 3.89
CA SER A 140 -15.83 -0.09 5.02
C SER A 140 -14.64 -1.05 4.86
N ALA A 141 -14.38 -1.56 3.65
CA ALA A 141 -13.22 -2.39 3.38
C ALA A 141 -11.90 -1.61 3.59
N CYS A 142 -11.82 -0.39 3.07
CA CYS A 142 -10.65 0.48 3.29
C CYS A 142 -10.44 0.76 4.79
N LYS A 143 -11.51 1.10 5.50
CA LYS A 143 -11.46 1.41 6.93
C LYS A 143 -10.98 0.20 7.75
N GLY A 144 -11.55 -0.99 7.53
CA GLY A 144 -11.19 -2.19 8.29
C GLY A 144 -9.71 -2.57 8.13
N CYS A 145 -9.15 -2.44 6.92
CA CYS A 145 -7.72 -2.65 6.70
C CYS A 145 -6.88 -1.58 7.44
N HIS A 146 -7.26 -0.30 7.33
CA HIS A 146 -6.52 0.81 7.96
C HIS A 146 -6.55 0.76 9.49
N GLU A 147 -7.63 0.26 10.11
CA GLU A 147 -7.74 0.15 11.57
C GLU A 147 -6.76 -0.87 12.16
N GLU A 148 -6.43 -1.92 11.41
CA GLU A 148 -5.58 -3.02 11.86
C GLU A 148 -4.12 -2.88 11.45
N TYR A 149 -3.85 -2.22 10.30
CA TYR A 149 -2.55 -2.25 9.63
C TYR A 149 -1.91 -0.88 9.42
N ARG A 150 -2.56 0.23 9.82
CA ARG A 150 -2.04 1.57 9.61
C ARG A 150 -2.00 2.38 10.92
N LYS A 151 -0.91 3.12 11.13
CA LYS A 151 -0.80 4.12 12.21
C LYS A 151 -1.88 5.20 12.06
N LYS A 152 -2.43 5.64 13.20
CA LYS A 152 -3.43 6.72 13.29
C LYS A 152 -2.77 8.08 13.34
#